data_b3bd7aa3814a26f69eed0948e9840558
#
_entry.id   b3bd7aa3814a26f69eed0948e9840558
#
_cell.length_a   1.000
_cell.length_b   1.000
_cell.length_c   1.000
_cell.angle_alpha   90.00
_cell.angle_beta   90.00
_cell.angle_gamma   90.00
#
_symmetry.space_group_name_H-M   'P 1'
#
loop_
_entity.id
_entity.type
_entity.pdbx_description
1 polymer ?
#
loop_
_entity_poly.entity_id
_entity_poly.type
_entity_poly.pdbx_seq_one_letter_code
_entity_poly.pdbx_strand_id
1 'polypeptide(L)'
;MVKKKNVSGYGQGGVDVVMSVDQVAKEAAAISAKAPKAKDLEKLSKSEPLLSIKNLKAGYGKMEILHDFNLFIGEGQSLCLIGPNGAGKSTVLHSIFGFTNIFSGNITIGGKDITNLTPNQKLSNAGIAYILQDKSVFPQMTVEENLLMGGFLKNKPSEAKEATEMVFDKYERLAARR
;
A
#
# COMPACT_ATOMS: atom_id res chain seq x y z
N MET A 1 0.32 -5.64 45.01
CA MET A 1 -0.50 -4.49 44.54
C MET A 1 0.29 -3.72 43.46
N VAL A 2 0.01 -3.90 42.21
CA VAL A 2 0.69 -3.18 41.11
C VAL A 2 -0.04 -1.86 40.92
N LYS A 3 0.66 -0.73 41.11
CA LYS A 3 0.11 0.61 40.86
C LYS A 3 -0.20 0.79 39.39
N LYS A 4 -1.48 1.03 39.08
CA LYS A 4 -1.93 1.44 37.72
C LYS A 4 -1.29 2.78 37.39
N LYS A 5 -0.51 2.86 36.31
CA LYS A 5 -0.06 4.12 35.72
C LYS A 5 -1.05 4.49 34.61
N ASN A 6 -1.71 5.63 34.77
CA ASN A 6 -2.51 6.23 33.68
C ASN A 6 -1.58 6.66 32.54
N VAL A 7 -1.78 6.10 31.37
CA VAL A 7 -1.12 6.55 30.14
C VAL A 7 -2.15 7.36 29.37
N SER A 8 -1.97 8.68 29.27
CA SER A 8 -2.79 9.54 28.42
C SER A 8 -2.40 9.30 26.95
N GLY A 9 -3.26 8.63 26.21
CA GLY A 9 -3.15 8.51 24.75
C GLY A 9 -3.81 9.68 24.05
N TYR A 10 -3.44 9.94 22.81
CA TYR A 10 -4.05 10.93 21.91
C TYR A 10 -5.53 10.59 21.67
N GLY A 11 -6.42 11.38 22.25
CA GLY A 11 -7.88 11.24 22.14
C GLY A 11 -8.53 11.32 23.52
N GLN A 12 -9.58 12.12 23.66
CA GLN A 12 -10.36 12.23 24.90
C GLN A 12 -11.11 10.91 25.19
N GLY A 13 -10.47 10.04 25.92
CA GLY A 13 -11.00 8.78 26.41
C GLY A 13 -9.87 7.99 27.05
N GLY A 14 -9.79 7.97 28.37
CA GLY A 14 -8.78 7.21 29.09
C GLY A 14 -8.94 5.72 28.78
N VAL A 15 -7.90 5.08 28.24
CA VAL A 15 -7.84 3.64 28.10
C VAL A 15 -7.37 3.07 29.42
N ASP A 16 -8.31 2.58 30.22
CA ASP A 16 -8.04 2.02 31.56
C ASP A 16 -7.46 0.59 31.53
N VAL A 17 -7.08 0.08 30.37
CA VAL A 17 -6.60 -1.30 30.25
C VAL A 17 -5.21 -1.31 29.64
N VAL A 18 -4.19 -1.39 30.48
CA VAL A 18 -2.84 -1.79 30.02
C VAL A 18 -2.81 -3.32 30.00
N MET A 19 -2.95 -3.90 28.81
CA MET A 19 -2.82 -5.33 28.62
C MET A 19 -1.36 -5.77 28.85
N SER A 20 -1.16 -6.91 29.50
CA SER A 20 0.16 -7.51 29.58
C SER A 20 0.60 -8.03 28.21
N VAL A 21 1.93 -8.14 28.00
CA VAL A 21 2.48 -8.70 26.75
C VAL A 21 1.88 -10.09 26.43
N ASP A 22 1.69 -10.90 27.47
CA ASP A 22 1.08 -12.23 27.32
C ASP A 22 -0.41 -12.18 26.93
N GLN A 23 -1.15 -11.19 27.41
CA GLN A 23 -2.55 -10.97 27.03
C GLN A 23 -2.65 -10.51 25.58
N VAL A 24 -1.79 -9.58 25.17
CA VAL A 24 -1.70 -9.12 23.77
C VAL A 24 -1.35 -10.29 22.85
N ALA A 25 -0.38 -11.11 23.23
CA ALA A 25 0.01 -12.28 22.45
C ALA A 25 -1.14 -13.31 22.33
N LYS A 26 -1.88 -13.57 23.41
CA LYS A 26 -3.05 -14.47 23.37
C LYS A 26 -4.18 -13.94 22.51
N GLU A 27 -4.48 -12.65 22.59
CA GLU A 27 -5.50 -12.04 21.74
C GLU A 27 -5.09 -12.01 20.28
N ALA A 28 -3.83 -11.67 19.99
CA ALA A 28 -3.29 -11.74 18.64
C ALA A 28 -3.37 -13.15 18.06
N ALA A 29 -3.02 -14.18 18.84
CA ALA A 29 -3.14 -15.56 18.43
C ALA A 29 -4.60 -15.99 18.19
N ALA A 30 -5.53 -15.55 19.04
CA ALA A 30 -6.97 -15.83 18.89
C ALA A 30 -7.57 -15.15 17.65
N ILE A 31 -7.14 -13.93 17.33
CA ILE A 31 -7.53 -13.21 16.11
C ILE A 31 -6.94 -13.91 14.88
N SER A 32 -5.66 -14.27 14.93
CA SER A 32 -4.98 -14.99 13.85
C SER A 32 -5.60 -16.35 13.56
N ALA A 33 -6.03 -17.08 14.60
CA ALA A 33 -6.71 -18.37 14.45
C ALA A 33 -8.08 -18.25 13.75
N LYS A 34 -8.74 -17.09 13.84
CA LYS A 34 -10.02 -16.79 13.17
C LYS A 34 -9.84 -16.15 11.80
N ALA A 35 -8.62 -15.79 11.41
CA ALA A 35 -8.35 -15.17 10.12
C ALA A 35 -8.68 -16.14 8.98
N PRO A 36 -9.24 -15.66 7.86
CA PRO A 36 -9.48 -16.50 6.68
C PRO A 36 -8.17 -17.10 6.20
N LYS A 37 -8.23 -18.38 5.79
CA LYS A 37 -7.04 -19.02 5.20
C LYS A 37 -6.73 -18.40 3.84
N ALA A 38 -5.46 -18.39 3.45
CA ALA A 38 -5.00 -17.83 2.16
C ALA A 38 -5.81 -18.39 0.97
N LYS A 39 -6.15 -19.68 0.98
CA LYS A 39 -6.99 -20.32 -0.05
C LYS A 39 -8.41 -19.75 -0.14
N ASP A 40 -8.99 -19.31 0.99
CA ASP A 40 -10.33 -18.73 0.99
C ASP A 40 -10.28 -17.27 0.50
N LEU A 41 -9.20 -16.55 0.80
CA LEU A 41 -8.95 -15.20 0.25
C LEU A 41 -8.72 -15.26 -1.27
N GLU A 42 -7.99 -16.26 -1.75
CA GLU A 42 -7.73 -16.46 -3.19
C GLU A 42 -9.03 -16.68 -3.99
N LYS A 43 -10.00 -17.39 -3.43
CA LYS A 43 -11.32 -17.58 -4.05
C LYS A 43 -12.12 -16.28 -4.22
N LEU A 44 -11.86 -15.27 -3.40
CA LEU A 44 -12.56 -13.99 -3.49
C LEU A 44 -12.14 -13.19 -4.74
N SER A 45 -11.01 -13.51 -5.36
CA SER A 45 -10.58 -12.86 -6.60
C SER A 45 -11.43 -13.23 -7.82
N LYS A 46 -12.35 -14.23 -7.71
CA LYS A 46 -13.26 -14.71 -8.77
C LYS A 46 -12.58 -15.25 -10.04
N SER A 47 -11.31 -15.02 -10.22
CA SER A 47 -10.46 -15.44 -11.33
C SER A 47 -9.03 -15.57 -10.84
N GLU A 48 -8.10 -15.92 -11.73
CA GLU A 48 -6.69 -15.86 -11.40
C GLU A 48 -6.32 -14.44 -10.94
N PRO A 49 -5.73 -14.26 -9.75
CA PRO A 49 -5.52 -12.94 -9.20
C PRO A 49 -4.51 -12.13 -10.03
N LEU A 50 -4.87 -10.89 -10.36
CA LEU A 50 -3.94 -9.94 -10.98
C LEU A 50 -2.78 -9.63 -10.04
N LEU A 51 -3.06 -9.29 -8.78
CA LEU A 51 -2.06 -9.12 -7.72
C LEU A 51 -2.19 -10.24 -6.71
N SER A 52 -1.09 -10.94 -6.43
CA SER A 52 -1.02 -11.95 -5.40
C SER A 52 0.14 -11.68 -4.45
N ILE A 53 -0.15 -11.67 -3.16
CA ILE A 53 0.83 -11.61 -2.07
C ILE A 53 0.67 -12.87 -1.25
N LYS A 54 1.76 -13.62 -1.06
CA LYS A 54 1.73 -14.90 -0.32
C LYS A 54 2.79 -14.90 0.77
N ASN A 55 2.34 -15.16 2.01
CA ASN A 55 3.18 -15.34 3.21
C ASN A 55 4.22 -14.21 3.39
N LEU A 56 3.83 -12.98 3.11
CA LEU A 56 4.73 -11.86 3.09
C LEU A 56 5.15 -11.46 4.51
N LYS A 57 6.46 -11.41 4.75
CA LYS A 57 7.09 -10.75 5.89
C LYS A 57 7.85 -9.55 5.38
N ALA A 58 7.47 -8.37 5.82
CA ALA A 58 8.03 -7.13 5.33
C ALA A 58 8.04 -6.04 6.41
N GLY A 59 8.92 -5.05 6.23
CA GLY A 59 9.03 -3.95 7.18
C GLY A 59 10.12 -2.96 6.78
N TYR A 60 10.67 -2.25 7.77
CA TYR A 60 11.65 -1.19 7.56
C TYR A 60 12.95 -1.48 8.31
N GLY A 61 14.08 -1.40 7.63
CA GLY A 61 15.36 -1.77 8.19
C GLY A 61 15.34 -3.23 8.66
N LYS A 62 15.48 -3.48 9.96
CA LYS A 62 15.41 -4.81 10.60
C LYS A 62 14.07 -5.09 11.27
N MET A 63 13.15 -4.11 11.29
CA MET A 63 11.86 -4.22 11.96
C MET A 63 10.84 -4.87 11.02
N GLU A 64 10.37 -6.06 11.36
CA GLU A 64 9.28 -6.74 10.68
C GLU A 64 7.93 -6.16 11.17
N ILE A 65 7.06 -5.77 10.24
CA ILE A 65 5.74 -5.19 10.50
C ILE A 65 4.63 -6.09 9.95
N LEU A 66 4.83 -6.67 8.78
CA LEU A 66 3.92 -7.63 8.20
C LEU A 66 4.41 -9.05 8.50
N HIS A 67 3.52 -9.86 9.06
CA HIS A 67 3.80 -11.24 9.46
C HIS A 67 2.88 -12.18 8.70
N ASP A 68 3.44 -13.00 7.81
CA ASP A 68 2.73 -14.00 6.99
C ASP A 68 1.48 -13.43 6.27
N PHE A 69 1.59 -12.18 5.78
CA PHE A 69 0.49 -11.45 5.16
C PHE A 69 0.15 -12.02 3.79
N ASN A 70 -1.16 -12.20 3.55
CA ASN A 70 -1.69 -12.71 2.29
C ASN A 70 -2.74 -11.74 1.73
N LEU A 71 -2.70 -11.49 0.40
CA LEU A 71 -3.66 -10.64 -0.29
C LEU A 71 -3.79 -11.08 -1.74
N PHE A 72 -5.03 -11.11 -2.25
CA PHE A 72 -5.32 -11.47 -3.63
C PHE A 72 -6.31 -10.45 -4.19
N ILE A 73 -5.99 -9.88 -5.35
CA ILE A 73 -6.84 -8.89 -6.05
C ILE A 73 -7.00 -9.37 -7.48
N GLY A 74 -8.24 -9.55 -7.92
CA GLY A 74 -8.58 -9.86 -9.30
C GLY A 74 -8.52 -8.63 -10.20
N GLU A 75 -8.55 -8.86 -11.50
CA GLU A 75 -8.61 -7.78 -12.49
C GLU A 75 -9.91 -6.97 -12.33
N GLY A 76 -9.80 -5.65 -12.45
CA GLY A 76 -10.93 -4.71 -12.31
C GLY A 76 -11.48 -4.57 -10.88
N GLN A 77 -10.86 -5.18 -9.87
CA GLN A 77 -11.28 -5.03 -8.48
C GLN A 77 -10.70 -3.77 -7.83
N SER A 78 -11.52 -3.14 -6.98
CA SER A 78 -11.08 -2.11 -6.05
C SER A 78 -11.01 -2.68 -4.64
N LEU A 79 -9.93 -2.39 -3.93
CA LEU A 79 -9.71 -2.84 -2.55
C LEU A 79 -9.53 -1.64 -1.62
N CYS A 80 -10.19 -1.67 -0.46
CA CYS A 80 -9.97 -0.71 0.60
C CYS A 80 -9.37 -1.41 1.83
N LEU A 81 -8.22 -0.90 2.30
CA LEU A 81 -7.59 -1.38 3.54
C LEU A 81 -8.07 -0.52 4.71
N ILE A 82 -8.82 -1.12 5.62
CA ILE A 82 -9.39 -0.46 6.81
C ILE A 82 -8.74 -1.02 8.07
N GLY A 83 -8.48 -0.17 9.03
CA GLY A 83 -7.92 -0.56 10.33
C GLY A 83 -7.33 0.63 11.08
N PRO A 84 -6.96 0.47 12.37
CA PRO A 84 -6.40 1.52 13.20
C PRO A 84 -5.03 1.99 12.68
N ASN A 85 -4.58 3.13 13.20
CA ASN A 85 -3.22 3.61 12.93
C ASN A 85 -2.20 2.61 13.50
N GLY A 86 -1.13 2.35 12.74
CA GLY A 86 -0.14 1.33 13.09
C GLY A 86 -0.47 -0.10 12.67
N ALA A 87 -1.65 -0.38 12.12
CA ALA A 87 -2.04 -1.74 11.68
C ALA A 87 -1.31 -2.26 10.42
N GLY A 88 -0.31 -1.55 9.91
CA GLY A 88 0.47 -2.00 8.76
C GLY A 88 -0.13 -1.68 7.38
N LYS A 89 -1.24 -0.94 7.28
CA LYS A 89 -1.89 -0.61 5.99
C LYS A 89 -0.94 0.02 4.98
N SER A 90 -0.22 1.06 5.40
CA SER A 90 0.78 1.71 4.54
C SER A 90 1.94 0.78 4.22
N THR A 91 2.32 -0.09 5.16
CA THR A 91 3.39 -1.07 4.95
C THR A 91 3.02 -2.07 3.85
N VAL A 92 1.75 -2.49 3.75
CA VAL A 92 1.26 -3.32 2.64
C VAL A 92 1.47 -2.61 1.31
N LEU A 93 0.99 -1.37 1.17
CA LEU A 93 1.14 -0.58 -0.06
C LEU A 93 2.60 -0.31 -0.39
N HIS A 94 3.41 0.03 0.62
CA HIS A 94 4.86 0.23 0.48
C HIS A 94 5.57 -1.05 0.02
N SER A 95 5.14 -2.21 0.50
CA SER A 95 5.72 -3.49 0.08
C SER A 95 5.41 -3.80 -1.38
N ILE A 96 4.17 -3.55 -1.81
CA ILE A 96 3.78 -3.71 -3.21
C ILE A 96 4.63 -2.82 -4.11
N PHE A 97 4.84 -1.55 -3.73
CA PHE A 97 5.60 -0.61 -4.54
C PHE A 97 7.13 -0.74 -4.40
N GLY A 98 7.63 -1.33 -3.30
CA GLY A 98 9.07 -1.59 -3.11
C GLY A 98 9.77 -0.59 -2.20
N PHE A 99 9.05 0.00 -1.24
CA PHE A 99 9.62 0.89 -0.21
C PHE A 99 9.96 0.19 1.11
N THR A 100 9.74 -1.12 1.20
CA THR A 100 10.05 -1.93 2.38
C THR A 100 11.10 -2.98 2.09
N ASN A 101 11.71 -3.51 3.13
CA ASN A 101 12.51 -4.72 3.05
C ASN A 101 11.56 -5.92 3.08
N ILE A 102 11.71 -6.83 2.14
CA ILE A 102 11.01 -8.11 2.14
C ILE A 102 11.92 -9.15 2.79
N PHE A 103 11.46 -9.74 3.90
CA PHE A 103 12.21 -10.78 4.63
C PHE A 103 11.86 -12.17 4.13
N SER A 104 10.60 -12.41 3.76
CA SER A 104 10.13 -13.65 3.13
C SER A 104 8.79 -13.46 2.43
N GLY A 105 8.34 -14.49 1.70
CA GLY A 105 7.13 -14.44 0.90
C GLY A 105 7.37 -13.88 -0.49
N ASN A 106 6.30 -13.73 -1.26
CA ASN A 106 6.40 -13.22 -2.64
C ASN A 106 5.22 -12.33 -3.02
N ILE A 107 5.47 -11.45 -3.97
CA ILE A 107 4.49 -10.56 -4.60
C ILE A 107 4.53 -10.80 -6.10
N THR A 108 3.37 -11.12 -6.70
CA THR A 108 3.27 -11.33 -8.14
C THR A 108 2.21 -10.45 -8.76
N ILE A 109 2.41 -10.02 -10.00
CA ILE A 109 1.41 -9.35 -10.84
C ILE A 109 1.29 -10.10 -12.17
N GLY A 110 0.07 -10.51 -12.52
CA GLY A 110 -0.19 -11.30 -13.72
C GLY A 110 0.70 -12.55 -13.79
N GLY A 111 0.91 -13.21 -12.65
CA GLY A 111 1.79 -14.38 -12.51
C GLY A 111 3.30 -14.08 -12.52
N LYS A 112 3.73 -12.84 -12.78
CA LYS A 112 5.15 -12.45 -12.79
C LYS A 112 5.59 -12.03 -11.40
N ASP A 113 6.71 -12.56 -10.92
CA ASP A 113 7.30 -12.16 -9.64
C ASP A 113 7.89 -10.74 -9.72
N ILE A 114 7.44 -9.89 -8.81
CA ILE A 114 7.87 -8.50 -8.68
C ILE A 114 8.47 -8.21 -7.30
N THR A 115 8.68 -9.23 -6.48
CA THR A 115 9.05 -9.11 -5.07
C THR A 115 10.26 -8.20 -4.88
N ASN A 116 11.32 -8.44 -5.63
CA ASN A 116 12.61 -7.76 -5.50
C ASN A 116 12.83 -6.65 -6.53
N LEU A 117 11.83 -6.30 -7.33
CA LEU A 117 11.95 -5.18 -8.26
C LEU A 117 12.02 -3.85 -7.51
N THR A 118 12.84 -2.95 -8.00
CA THR A 118 12.91 -1.57 -7.51
C THR A 118 11.62 -0.81 -7.82
N PRO A 119 11.29 0.27 -7.10
CA PRO A 119 10.11 1.11 -7.39
C PRO A 119 10.03 1.54 -8.86
N ASN A 120 11.16 1.94 -9.45
CA ASN A 120 11.21 2.32 -10.86
C ASN A 120 10.86 1.15 -11.80
N GLN A 121 11.40 -0.04 -11.52
CA GLN A 121 11.08 -1.26 -12.29
C GLN A 121 9.61 -1.70 -12.10
N LYS A 122 9.06 -1.53 -10.91
CA LYS A 122 7.64 -1.82 -10.64
C LYS A 122 6.73 -0.87 -11.41
N LEU A 123 7.10 0.39 -11.49
CA LEU A 123 6.37 1.38 -12.30
C LEU A 123 6.51 1.07 -13.81
N SER A 124 7.73 0.89 -14.32
CA SER A 124 8.00 0.74 -15.75
C SER A 124 7.62 -0.64 -16.31
N ASN A 125 7.88 -1.73 -15.56
CA ASN A 125 7.76 -3.09 -16.07
C ASN A 125 6.48 -3.80 -15.59
N ALA A 126 5.97 -3.41 -14.41
CA ALA A 126 4.77 -4.03 -13.83
C ALA A 126 3.53 -3.11 -13.85
N GLY A 127 3.68 -1.86 -14.30
CA GLY A 127 2.58 -0.90 -14.41
C GLY A 127 1.99 -0.46 -13.07
N ILE A 128 2.76 -0.55 -11.97
CA ILE A 128 2.30 -0.16 -10.64
C ILE A 128 2.61 1.31 -10.43
N ALA A 129 1.58 2.14 -10.21
CA ALA A 129 1.73 3.51 -9.77
C ALA A 129 1.40 3.63 -8.27
N TYR A 130 2.12 4.47 -7.56
CA TYR A 130 1.89 4.78 -6.15
C TYR A 130 1.60 6.27 -5.98
N ILE A 131 0.45 6.58 -5.36
CA ILE A 131 0.07 7.95 -5.04
C ILE A 131 0.32 8.17 -3.56
N LEU A 132 1.18 9.13 -3.22
CA LEU A 132 1.47 9.49 -1.84
C LEU A 132 0.24 10.13 -1.17
N GLN A 133 0.10 9.94 0.14
CA GLN A 133 -0.95 10.58 0.93
C GLN A 133 -0.78 12.10 0.95
N ASP A 134 0.46 12.57 1.08
CA ASP A 134 0.84 13.98 1.12
C ASP A 134 1.95 14.25 0.10
N LYS A 135 2.10 15.50 -0.31
CA LYS A 135 3.18 15.96 -1.21
C LYS A 135 3.19 15.20 -2.55
N SER A 136 2.00 14.91 -3.09
CA SER A 136 1.84 14.18 -4.36
C SER A 136 2.10 15.06 -5.59
N VAL A 137 2.30 16.36 -5.39
CA VAL A 137 2.56 17.33 -6.44
C VAL A 137 3.81 18.15 -6.12
N PHE A 138 4.42 18.72 -7.14
CA PHE A 138 5.52 19.67 -7.02
C PHE A 138 4.93 21.08 -6.90
N PRO A 139 4.92 21.68 -5.69
CA PRO A 139 4.20 22.95 -5.44
C PRO A 139 4.81 24.15 -6.14
N GLN A 140 6.06 24.05 -6.58
CA GLN A 140 6.79 25.11 -7.31
C GLN A 140 6.59 25.01 -8.83
N MET A 141 5.92 23.99 -9.31
CA MET A 141 5.64 23.74 -10.72
C MET A 141 4.18 24.07 -11.04
N THR A 142 3.93 24.50 -12.28
CA THR A 142 2.57 24.70 -12.79
C THR A 142 1.79 23.37 -12.85
N VAL A 143 0.49 23.44 -13.10
CA VAL A 143 -0.35 22.24 -13.30
C VAL A 143 0.14 21.44 -14.50
N GLU A 144 0.47 22.13 -15.60
CA GLU A 144 0.97 21.50 -16.81
C GLU A 144 2.31 20.79 -16.59
N GLU A 145 3.24 21.43 -15.90
CA GLU A 145 4.54 20.83 -15.57
C GLU A 145 4.38 19.59 -14.66
N ASN A 146 3.50 19.65 -13.67
CA ASN A 146 3.19 18.49 -12.83
C ASN A 146 2.62 17.31 -13.65
N LEU A 147 1.75 17.59 -14.62
CA LEU A 147 1.21 16.56 -15.50
C LEU A 147 2.28 15.98 -16.44
N LEU A 148 3.15 16.84 -16.99
CA LEU A 148 4.28 16.41 -17.82
C LEU A 148 5.25 15.51 -17.05
N MET A 149 5.47 15.77 -15.75
CA MET A 149 6.25 14.87 -14.88
C MET A 149 5.65 13.47 -14.78
N GLY A 150 4.31 13.35 -14.82
CA GLY A 150 3.64 12.05 -14.92
C GLY A 150 3.95 11.28 -16.21
N GLY A 151 4.36 11.97 -17.25
CA GLY A 151 4.81 11.42 -18.52
C GLY A 151 6.28 10.96 -18.57
N PHE A 152 7.01 10.99 -17.44
CA PHE A 152 8.44 10.68 -17.38
C PHE A 152 8.85 9.34 -18.00
N LEU A 153 7.96 8.34 -17.97
CA LEU A 153 8.21 7.02 -18.56
C LEU A 153 7.87 6.92 -20.06
N LYS A 154 7.34 7.98 -20.65
CA LYS A 154 7.07 7.99 -22.10
C LYS A 154 8.38 8.06 -22.89
N ASN A 155 8.42 7.33 -24.01
CA ASN A 155 9.62 7.28 -24.84
C ASN A 155 9.93 8.62 -25.55
N LYS A 156 8.87 9.39 -25.84
CA LYS A 156 8.97 10.67 -26.54
C LYS A 156 8.30 11.80 -25.76
N PRO A 157 8.89 12.99 -25.71
CA PRO A 157 8.25 14.15 -25.08
C PRO A 157 6.88 14.49 -25.67
N SER A 158 6.66 14.24 -26.96
CA SER A 158 5.37 14.43 -27.63
C SER A 158 4.26 13.55 -27.05
N GLU A 159 4.57 12.32 -26.67
CA GLU A 159 3.61 11.39 -26.04
C GLU A 159 3.20 11.85 -24.64
N ALA A 160 4.15 12.42 -23.88
CA ALA A 160 3.86 13.00 -22.56
C ALA A 160 2.95 14.23 -22.71
N LYS A 161 3.20 15.07 -23.72
CA LYS A 161 2.38 16.26 -24.00
C LYS A 161 0.97 15.86 -24.45
N GLU A 162 0.84 14.92 -25.34
CA GLU A 162 -0.47 14.39 -25.78
C GLU A 162 -1.27 13.82 -24.59
N ALA A 163 -0.64 13.02 -23.73
CA ALA A 163 -1.27 12.51 -22.53
C ALA A 163 -1.70 13.65 -21.56
N THR A 164 -0.92 14.73 -21.48
CA THR A 164 -1.27 15.90 -20.68
C THR A 164 -2.50 16.62 -21.24
N GLU A 165 -2.61 16.79 -22.57
CA GLU A 165 -3.80 17.38 -23.18
C GLU A 165 -5.05 16.54 -22.94
N MET A 166 -4.96 15.20 -23.03
CA MET A 166 -6.07 14.31 -22.68
C MET A 166 -6.57 14.50 -21.23
N VAL A 167 -5.67 14.84 -20.29
CA VAL A 167 -6.06 15.16 -18.91
C VAL A 167 -6.79 16.49 -18.85
N PHE A 168 -6.33 17.51 -19.58
CA PHE A 168 -6.98 18.80 -19.63
C PHE A 168 -8.36 18.74 -20.29
N ASP A 169 -8.52 17.94 -21.34
CA ASP A 169 -9.81 17.70 -21.99
C ASP A 169 -10.83 17.05 -21.01
N LYS A 170 -10.34 16.18 -20.14
CA LYS A 170 -11.17 15.48 -19.15
C LYS A 170 -11.47 16.33 -17.92
N TYR A 171 -10.57 17.22 -17.52
CA TYR A 171 -10.66 17.98 -16.28
C TYR A 171 -10.55 19.50 -16.53
N GLU A 172 -11.66 20.13 -16.90
CA GLU A 172 -11.75 21.55 -17.23
C GLU A 172 -11.16 22.49 -16.14
N ARG A 173 -11.34 22.10 -14.85
CA ARG A 173 -10.75 22.87 -13.72
C ARG A 173 -9.24 22.89 -13.72
N LEU A 174 -8.59 21.84 -14.20
CA LEU A 174 -7.14 21.80 -14.36
C LEU A 174 -6.72 22.60 -15.58
N ALA A 175 -7.45 22.49 -16.70
CA ALA A 175 -7.22 23.26 -17.91
C ALA A 175 -7.26 24.78 -17.67
N ALA A 176 -8.21 25.25 -16.84
CA ALA A 176 -8.33 26.65 -16.47
C ALA A 176 -7.18 27.19 -15.58
N ARG A 177 -6.30 26.31 -15.08
CA ARG A 177 -5.21 26.64 -14.15
C ARG A 177 -3.84 26.13 -14.63
N ARG A 178 -3.68 25.96 -15.92
CA ARG A 178 -2.42 25.44 -16.47
C ARG A 178 -1.20 26.10 -15.84
#